data_d6f55208e7f7d24c6f8e595342c99fd8
#
_entry.id   d6f55208e7f7d24c6f8e595342c99fd8
#
_cell.length_a   1.000
_cell.length_b   1.000
_cell.length_c   1.000
_cell.angle_alpha   90.00
_cell.angle_beta   90.00
_cell.angle_gamma   90.00
#
_symmetry.space_group_name_H-M   'P 1'
#
loop_
_entity.id
_entity.type
_entity.pdbx_description
1 polymer ?
#
loop_
_entity_poly.entity_id
_entity_poly.type
_entity_poly.pdbx_seq_one_letter_code
_entity_poly.pdbx_strand_id
1 'polypeptide(L)'
;MLLPINLFEYRRQRPVSRTRVRLRKVVMPCIQFVPVWRLRTRLWQWCGANIDSTAWIARTAMLDEEAPELVTIGEGVRISYGVMLITHSDLNKEVGPIHIGPQSWIGAGAVILPGVTIGAYAVVGAAALVNKDVPADVRVAGVPAKIINNTGVPKEWIHITDDNYETMAGSRRSEDVEKPAAAALHEQERSV
;
A
#
# COMPACT_ATOMS: atom_id res chain seq x y z
N MET A 1 17.49 -5.70 9.17
CA MET A 1 16.30 -5.89 10.04
C MET A 1 16.51 -5.03 11.28
N LEU A 2 15.86 -3.86 11.35
CA LEU A 2 15.88 -3.03 12.55
C LEU A 2 14.98 -3.72 13.58
N LEU A 3 15.51 -3.99 14.76
CA LEU A 3 14.72 -4.55 15.87
C LEU A 3 13.58 -3.57 16.22
N PRO A 4 12.36 -4.04 16.48
CA PRO A 4 11.26 -3.19 16.88
C PRO A 4 11.65 -2.42 18.16
N ILE A 5 11.49 -1.11 18.10
CA ILE A 5 11.73 -0.24 19.25
C ILE A 5 10.47 -0.27 20.13
N ASN A 6 10.64 -0.25 21.44
CA ASN A 6 9.51 -0.17 22.35
C ASN A 6 8.73 1.16 22.12
N LEU A 7 7.41 1.07 22.01
CA LEU A 7 6.53 2.21 21.73
C LEU A 7 6.69 3.37 22.72
N PHE A 8 6.90 3.06 24.00
CA PHE A 8 7.11 4.09 25.02
C PHE A 8 8.46 4.81 24.85
N GLU A 9 9.49 4.06 24.53
CA GLU A 9 10.82 4.61 24.25
C GLU A 9 10.80 5.47 22.98
N TYR A 10 10.16 4.98 21.91
CA TYR A 10 9.92 5.77 20.70
C TYR A 10 9.21 7.10 20.99
N ARG A 11 8.11 7.07 21.75
CA ARG A 11 7.37 8.28 22.15
C ARG A 11 8.23 9.28 22.91
N ARG A 12 9.20 8.80 23.67
CA ARG A 12 10.15 9.62 24.44
C ARG A 12 11.24 10.24 23.56
N GLN A 13 11.73 9.50 22.59
CA GLN A 13 12.88 9.86 21.75
C GLN A 13 12.52 10.53 20.43
N ARG A 14 11.24 10.50 20.02
CA ARG A 14 10.84 11.01 18.71
C ARG A 14 11.25 12.48 18.51
N PRO A 15 11.77 12.83 17.31
CA PRO A 15 12.33 14.17 17.03
C PRO A 15 11.27 15.25 16.78
N VAL A 16 9.98 14.95 17.03
CA VAL A 16 8.84 15.84 16.69
C VAL A 16 8.28 16.50 17.93
N SER A 17 8.05 17.81 17.87
CA SER A 17 7.48 18.57 18.99
C SER A 17 6.08 18.08 19.39
N ARG A 18 5.76 18.15 20.69
CA ARG A 18 4.44 17.74 21.21
C ARG A 18 3.27 18.49 20.55
N THR A 19 3.47 19.76 20.21
CA THR A 19 2.47 20.57 19.52
C THR A 19 2.18 20.04 18.11
N ARG A 20 3.24 19.70 17.35
CA ARG A 20 3.08 19.12 16.02
C ARG A 20 2.38 17.77 16.06
N VAL A 21 2.66 16.94 17.05
CA VAL A 21 1.97 15.67 17.26
C VAL A 21 0.47 15.86 17.52
N ARG A 22 0.08 16.83 18.35
CA ARG A 22 -1.32 17.14 18.61
C ARG A 22 -2.03 17.64 17.34
N LEU A 23 -1.39 18.51 16.58
CA LEU A 23 -1.96 19.09 15.37
C LEU A 23 -2.16 18.02 14.28
N ARG A 24 -1.19 17.13 14.07
CA ARG A 24 -1.33 16.04 13.08
C ARG A 24 -2.47 15.09 13.42
N LYS A 25 -2.73 14.79 14.71
CA LYS A 25 -3.87 13.94 15.12
C LYS A 25 -5.22 14.54 14.76
N VAL A 26 -5.31 15.86 14.58
CA VAL A 26 -6.51 16.52 14.05
C VAL A 26 -6.52 16.53 12.52
N VAL A 27 -5.38 16.75 11.90
CA VAL A 27 -5.26 16.89 10.44
C VAL A 27 -5.39 15.54 9.73
N MET A 28 -4.74 14.48 10.24
CA MET A 28 -4.67 13.18 9.55
C MET A 28 -6.05 12.56 9.26
N PRO A 29 -7.00 12.52 10.20
CA PRO A 29 -8.35 12.02 9.91
C PRO A 29 -9.09 12.84 8.85
N CYS A 30 -8.74 14.13 8.72
CA CYS A 30 -9.37 15.03 7.74
C CYS A 30 -8.80 14.89 6.32
N ILE A 31 -7.61 14.33 6.16
CA ILE A 31 -6.94 14.20 4.85
C ILE A 31 -7.80 13.40 3.86
N GLN A 32 -8.56 12.39 4.32
CA GLN A 32 -9.45 11.60 3.47
C GLN A 32 -10.55 12.41 2.76
N PHE A 33 -10.92 13.58 3.30
CA PHE A 33 -11.93 14.45 2.71
C PHE A 33 -11.36 15.38 1.62
N VAL A 34 -10.03 15.45 1.47
CA VAL A 34 -9.39 16.27 0.44
C VAL A 34 -9.50 15.56 -0.91
N PRO A 35 -10.19 16.15 -1.92
CA PRO A 35 -10.44 15.47 -3.19
C PRO A 35 -9.18 15.35 -4.07
N VAL A 36 -8.25 16.31 -3.97
CA VAL A 36 -7.04 16.37 -4.80
C VAL A 36 -5.94 15.49 -4.21
N TRP A 37 -5.57 14.42 -4.90
CA TRP A 37 -4.60 13.44 -4.41
C TRP A 37 -3.21 14.05 -4.12
N ARG A 38 -2.71 14.94 -4.98
CA ARG A 38 -1.41 15.63 -4.76
C ARG A 38 -1.40 16.45 -3.47
N LEU A 39 -2.54 17.08 -3.14
CA LEU A 39 -2.66 17.83 -1.89
C LEU A 39 -2.67 16.91 -0.67
N ARG A 40 -3.37 15.76 -0.78
CA ARG A 40 -3.33 14.73 0.28
C ARG A 40 -1.91 14.24 0.53
N THR A 41 -1.17 13.91 -0.52
CA THR A 41 0.24 13.48 -0.41
C THR A 41 1.08 14.54 0.32
N ARG A 42 0.95 15.81 -0.04
CA ARG A 42 1.65 16.92 0.64
C ARG A 42 1.24 17.06 2.11
N LEU A 43 -0.03 16.83 2.45
CA LEU A 43 -0.49 16.87 3.84
C LEU A 43 0.10 15.72 4.66
N TRP A 44 0.17 14.51 4.12
CA TRP A 44 0.86 13.39 4.78
C TRP A 44 2.36 13.64 4.95
N GLN A 45 3.02 14.19 3.93
CA GLN A 45 4.43 14.62 4.04
C GLN A 45 4.61 15.68 5.14
N TRP A 46 3.68 16.64 5.21
CA TRP A 46 3.68 17.65 6.29
C TRP A 46 3.48 16.99 7.66
N CYS A 47 2.65 15.95 7.77
CA CYS A 47 2.49 15.15 9.00
C CYS A 47 3.74 14.35 9.36
N GLY A 48 4.69 14.17 8.46
CA GLY A 48 5.98 13.52 8.70
C GLY A 48 6.28 12.30 7.85
N ALA A 49 5.32 11.77 7.08
CA ALA A 49 5.55 10.63 6.22
C ALA A 49 6.52 10.97 5.07
N ASN A 50 7.41 10.04 4.74
CA ASN A 50 8.31 10.16 3.61
C ASN A 50 7.67 9.52 2.37
N ILE A 51 7.01 10.32 1.54
CA ILE A 51 6.24 9.85 0.39
C ILE A 51 6.78 10.51 -0.88
N ASP A 52 7.08 9.72 -1.90
CA ASP A 52 7.44 10.28 -3.20
C ASP A 52 6.26 11.02 -3.84
N SER A 53 6.56 12.12 -4.56
CA SER A 53 5.54 12.98 -5.16
C SER A 53 4.75 12.32 -6.29
N THR A 54 5.26 11.24 -6.85
CA THR A 54 4.62 10.44 -7.91
C THR A 54 3.76 9.30 -7.36
N ALA A 55 3.86 9.03 -6.04
CA ALA A 55 3.05 7.98 -5.41
C ALA A 55 1.56 8.35 -5.41
N TRP A 56 0.74 7.45 -5.90
CA TRP A 56 -0.71 7.60 -5.88
C TRP A 56 -1.31 6.86 -4.69
N ILE A 57 -2.01 7.59 -3.84
CA ILE A 57 -2.62 7.04 -2.63
C ILE A 57 -4.12 7.34 -2.65
N ALA A 58 -4.94 6.31 -2.60
CA ALA A 58 -6.40 6.43 -2.59
C ALA A 58 -6.90 7.21 -1.36
N ARG A 59 -8.07 7.83 -1.51
CA ARG A 59 -8.64 8.74 -0.50
C ARG A 59 -8.87 8.08 0.87
N THR A 60 -9.24 6.80 0.89
CA THR A 60 -9.55 6.05 2.12
C THR A 60 -8.39 5.20 2.64
N ALA A 61 -7.19 5.33 2.05
CA ALA A 61 -5.99 4.73 2.62
C ALA A 61 -5.63 5.44 3.93
N MET A 62 -5.20 4.68 4.92
CA MET A 62 -4.86 5.16 6.26
C MET A 62 -3.39 4.96 6.54
N LEU A 63 -2.71 6.02 6.94
CA LEU A 63 -1.39 5.98 7.52
C LEU A 63 -1.52 6.11 9.03
N ASP A 64 -0.66 5.40 9.76
CA ASP A 64 -0.63 5.44 11.21
C ASP A 64 -0.40 6.85 11.75
N GLU A 65 -1.29 7.31 12.61
CA GLU A 65 -1.24 8.65 13.22
C GLU A 65 -0.15 8.77 14.28
N GLU A 66 0.25 7.65 14.89
CA GLU A 66 1.21 7.67 15.98
C GLU A 66 2.63 7.93 15.48
N ALA A 67 3.02 7.33 14.36
CA ALA A 67 4.37 7.44 13.84
C ALA A 67 4.42 7.51 12.29
N PRO A 68 3.78 8.50 11.65
CA PRO A 68 3.80 8.63 10.20
C PRO A 68 5.21 8.81 9.63
N GLU A 69 6.16 9.34 10.42
CA GLU A 69 7.56 9.46 10.06
C GLU A 69 8.29 8.13 9.83
N LEU A 70 7.68 7.03 10.24
CA LEU A 70 8.18 5.67 9.97
C LEU A 70 7.64 5.08 8.66
N VAL A 71 6.78 5.80 7.95
CA VAL A 71 6.26 5.36 6.65
C VAL A 71 7.08 5.97 5.52
N THR A 72 7.68 5.12 4.70
CA THR A 72 8.39 5.50 3.47
C THR A 72 7.70 4.87 2.27
N ILE A 73 7.29 5.67 1.30
CA ILE A 73 6.62 5.25 0.07
C ILE A 73 7.41 5.76 -1.12
N GLY A 74 7.90 4.83 -1.94
CA GLY A 74 8.75 5.11 -3.10
C GLY A 74 8.01 5.66 -4.31
N GLU A 75 8.79 5.93 -5.34
CA GLU A 75 8.33 6.45 -6.63
C GLU A 75 7.29 5.53 -7.29
N GLY A 76 6.23 6.12 -7.87
CA GLY A 76 5.22 5.41 -8.66
C GLY A 76 4.43 4.35 -7.90
N VAL A 77 4.54 4.28 -6.57
CA VAL A 77 3.75 3.36 -5.75
C VAL A 77 2.27 3.67 -5.87
N ARG A 78 1.46 2.63 -5.97
CA ARG A 78 0.00 2.74 -5.99
C ARG A 78 -0.61 2.08 -4.77
N ILE A 79 -1.30 2.85 -3.95
CA ILE A 79 -1.99 2.38 -2.74
C ILE A 79 -3.49 2.54 -2.94
N SER A 80 -4.19 1.40 -2.97
CA SER A 80 -5.63 1.34 -3.22
C SER A 80 -6.46 1.74 -1.99
N TYR A 81 -7.78 1.75 -2.16
CA TYR A 81 -8.74 2.13 -1.13
C TYR A 81 -8.68 1.22 0.09
N GLY A 82 -8.84 1.81 1.28
CA GLY A 82 -8.91 1.07 2.54
C GLY A 82 -7.62 0.38 2.99
N VAL A 83 -6.50 0.64 2.32
CA VAL A 83 -5.19 0.13 2.77
C VAL A 83 -4.84 0.76 4.11
N MET A 84 -4.33 -0.05 5.04
CA MET A 84 -3.86 0.40 6.35
C MET A 84 -2.35 0.15 6.49
N LEU A 85 -1.59 1.23 6.73
CA LEU A 85 -0.16 1.17 7.04
C LEU A 85 0.01 1.40 8.54
N ILE A 86 0.21 0.32 9.29
CA ILE A 86 0.26 0.31 10.76
C ILE A 86 1.72 0.23 11.19
N THR A 87 2.24 1.28 11.81
CA THR A 87 3.64 1.37 12.26
C THR A 87 3.84 0.97 13.72
N HIS A 88 2.76 0.74 14.48
CA HIS A 88 2.83 0.35 15.89
C HIS A 88 1.88 -0.79 16.23
N SER A 89 2.18 -1.50 17.30
CA SER A 89 1.31 -2.51 17.92
C SER A 89 1.13 -2.18 19.38
N ASP A 90 -0.09 -1.84 19.79
CA ASP A 90 -0.39 -1.61 21.19
C ASP A 90 -0.34 -2.90 22.03
N LEU A 91 -0.62 -4.03 21.42
CA LEU A 91 -0.54 -5.34 22.09
C LEU A 91 0.91 -5.70 22.43
N ASN A 92 1.80 -5.61 21.45
CA ASN A 92 3.21 -5.99 21.63
C ASN A 92 4.06 -4.82 22.15
N LYS A 93 3.51 -3.59 22.20
CA LYS A 93 4.24 -2.35 22.52
C LYS A 93 5.44 -2.10 21.59
N GLU A 94 5.30 -2.48 20.33
CA GLU A 94 6.33 -2.39 19.31
C GLU A 94 6.02 -1.27 18.32
N VAL A 95 7.08 -0.69 17.77
CA VAL A 95 7.03 0.27 16.66
C VAL A 95 8.03 -0.18 15.61
N GLY A 96 7.64 -0.19 14.37
CA GLY A 96 8.50 -0.58 13.26
C GLY A 96 8.25 0.25 11.99
N PRO A 97 9.32 0.59 11.23
CA PRO A 97 9.17 1.31 9.99
C PRO A 97 8.49 0.46 8.92
N ILE A 98 7.74 1.12 8.06
CA ILE A 98 7.19 0.52 6.84
C ILE A 98 7.90 1.15 5.64
N HIS A 99 8.47 0.32 4.79
CA HIS A 99 9.09 0.74 3.54
C HIS A 99 8.37 0.10 2.36
N ILE A 100 7.87 0.91 1.44
CA ILE A 100 7.23 0.44 0.20
C ILE A 100 8.12 0.87 -0.96
N GLY A 101 8.74 -0.11 -1.60
CA GLY A 101 9.65 0.08 -2.72
C GLY A 101 8.95 0.62 -3.97
N PRO A 102 9.72 1.22 -4.89
CA PRO A 102 9.18 1.91 -6.06
C PRO A 102 8.35 0.97 -6.93
N GLN A 103 7.37 1.57 -7.64
CA GLN A 103 6.50 0.90 -8.61
C GLN A 103 5.69 -0.27 -8.03
N SER A 104 5.56 -0.37 -6.70
CA SER A 104 4.76 -1.41 -6.05
C SER A 104 3.28 -1.08 -6.08
N TRP A 105 2.45 -2.12 -6.03
CA TRP A 105 1.00 -1.98 -6.00
C TRP A 105 0.40 -2.64 -4.76
N ILE A 106 -0.31 -1.87 -3.96
CA ILE A 106 -0.97 -2.35 -2.73
C ILE A 106 -2.48 -2.39 -2.98
N GLY A 107 -3.03 -3.59 -3.00
CA GLY A 107 -4.44 -3.87 -3.27
C GLY A 107 -5.38 -3.35 -2.17
N ALA A 108 -6.64 -3.12 -2.55
CA ALA A 108 -7.64 -2.55 -1.66
C ALA A 108 -7.83 -3.35 -0.37
N GLY A 109 -7.95 -2.66 0.76
CA GLY A 109 -8.16 -3.27 2.07
C GLY A 109 -6.96 -4.05 2.63
N ALA A 110 -5.79 -4.01 1.99
CA ALA A 110 -4.60 -4.66 2.53
C ALA A 110 -4.13 -3.98 3.82
N VAL A 111 -3.60 -4.77 4.73
CA VAL A 111 -3.04 -4.32 6.01
C VAL A 111 -1.56 -4.64 6.04
N ILE A 112 -0.73 -3.62 6.22
CA ILE A 112 0.72 -3.75 6.34
C ILE A 112 1.10 -3.52 7.79
N LEU A 113 1.72 -4.53 8.40
CA LEU A 113 2.09 -4.51 9.82
C LEU A 113 3.43 -3.83 10.07
N PRO A 114 3.73 -3.45 11.34
CA PRO A 114 4.98 -2.78 11.70
C PRO A 114 6.23 -3.55 11.28
N GLY A 115 7.23 -2.83 10.81
CA GLY A 115 8.54 -3.39 10.44
C GLY A 115 8.62 -4.03 9.06
N VAL A 116 7.54 -3.99 8.27
CA VAL A 116 7.49 -4.65 6.95
C VAL A 116 8.13 -3.80 5.87
N THR A 117 8.98 -4.44 5.06
CA THR A 117 9.50 -3.90 3.81
C THR A 117 8.85 -4.60 2.62
N ILE A 118 8.29 -3.83 1.70
CA ILE A 118 7.77 -4.28 0.41
C ILE A 118 8.78 -3.88 -0.67
N GLY A 119 9.29 -4.88 -1.39
CA GLY A 119 10.27 -4.68 -2.46
C GLY A 119 9.70 -3.95 -3.67
N ALA A 120 10.59 -3.46 -4.52
CA ALA A 120 10.20 -2.79 -5.77
C ALA A 120 9.37 -3.71 -6.66
N TYR A 121 8.42 -3.14 -7.40
CA TYR A 121 7.54 -3.86 -8.34
C TYR A 121 6.69 -4.98 -7.70
N ALA A 122 6.66 -5.09 -6.39
CA ALA A 122 5.84 -6.08 -5.71
C ALA A 122 4.35 -5.75 -5.80
N VAL A 123 3.51 -6.78 -5.76
CA VAL A 123 2.05 -6.65 -5.73
C VAL A 123 1.51 -7.29 -4.47
N VAL A 124 0.82 -6.51 -3.66
CA VAL A 124 0.03 -7.00 -2.53
C VAL A 124 -1.42 -7.11 -2.96
N GLY A 125 -1.98 -8.31 -2.87
CA GLY A 125 -3.38 -8.59 -3.20
C GLY A 125 -4.36 -7.85 -2.29
N ALA A 126 -5.59 -7.67 -2.77
CA ALA A 126 -6.64 -7.07 -1.97
C ALA A 126 -6.91 -7.88 -0.69
N ALA A 127 -7.25 -7.19 0.41
CA ALA A 127 -7.50 -7.75 1.74
C ALA A 127 -6.37 -8.63 2.31
N ALA A 128 -5.14 -8.51 1.80
CA ALA A 128 -4.01 -9.25 2.32
C ALA A 128 -3.52 -8.68 3.65
N LEU A 129 -3.12 -9.56 4.60
CA LEU A 129 -2.42 -9.19 5.82
C LEU A 129 -0.93 -9.46 5.67
N VAL A 130 -0.13 -8.41 5.50
CA VAL A 130 1.31 -8.52 5.30
C VAL A 130 2.02 -8.33 6.64
N ASN A 131 2.58 -9.43 7.15
CA ASN A 131 3.29 -9.49 8.44
C ASN A 131 4.76 -9.90 8.30
N LYS A 132 5.28 -9.97 7.07
CA LYS A 132 6.67 -10.28 6.74
C LYS A 132 7.08 -9.47 5.51
N ASP A 133 8.38 -9.29 5.35
CA ASP A 133 8.94 -8.64 4.18
C ASP A 133 8.51 -9.33 2.89
N VAL A 134 8.22 -8.55 1.88
CA VAL A 134 7.84 -8.99 0.54
C VAL A 134 9.02 -8.70 -0.40
N PRO A 135 9.61 -9.71 -1.03
CA PRO A 135 10.68 -9.48 -2.00
C PRO A 135 10.23 -8.63 -3.20
N ALA A 136 11.20 -8.10 -3.94
CA ALA A 136 10.90 -7.43 -5.21
C ALA A 136 10.32 -8.39 -6.25
N ASP A 137 9.52 -7.86 -7.18
CA ASP A 137 8.96 -8.60 -8.34
C ASP A 137 8.09 -9.81 -8.01
N VAL A 138 7.50 -9.87 -6.80
CA VAL A 138 6.58 -10.96 -6.43
C VAL A 138 5.16 -10.46 -6.18
N ARG A 139 4.20 -11.39 -6.23
CA ARG A 139 2.83 -11.17 -5.77
C ARG A 139 2.56 -11.94 -4.50
N VAL A 140 1.97 -11.26 -3.52
CA VAL A 140 1.53 -11.87 -2.26
C VAL A 140 0.04 -11.63 -2.07
N ALA A 141 -0.66 -12.58 -1.46
CA ALA A 141 -2.07 -12.44 -1.08
C ALA A 141 -2.42 -13.34 0.10
N GLY A 142 -3.58 -13.08 0.71
CA GLY A 142 -4.16 -13.88 1.79
C GLY A 142 -3.87 -13.34 3.19
N VAL A 143 -4.36 -14.07 4.20
CA VAL A 143 -4.25 -13.74 5.64
C VAL A 143 -3.74 -14.97 6.38
N PRO A 144 -2.47 -15.01 6.81
CA PRO A 144 -1.41 -14.08 6.46
C PRO A 144 -1.01 -14.15 4.97
N ALA A 145 -0.43 -13.08 4.44
CA ALA A 145 -0.01 -13.00 3.05
C ALA A 145 1.10 -14.01 2.73
N LYS A 146 0.94 -14.70 1.60
CA LYS A 146 1.91 -15.66 1.06
C LYS A 146 2.22 -15.33 -0.39
N ILE A 147 3.41 -15.67 -0.85
CA ILE A 147 3.77 -15.53 -2.27
C ILE A 147 2.87 -16.45 -3.09
N ILE A 148 2.15 -15.88 -4.06
CA ILE A 148 1.27 -16.59 -4.98
C ILE A 148 1.83 -16.63 -6.40
N ASN A 149 2.75 -15.72 -6.73
CA ASN A 149 3.40 -15.65 -8.03
C ASN A 149 4.74 -14.91 -7.91
N ASN A 150 5.71 -15.27 -8.77
CA ASN A 150 7.02 -14.62 -8.90
C ASN A 150 7.03 -13.54 -9.99
N THR A 151 5.88 -13.02 -10.36
CA THR A 151 5.73 -11.88 -11.28
C THR A 151 5.05 -10.74 -10.53
N GLY A 152 5.76 -9.65 -10.34
CA GLY A 152 5.27 -8.42 -9.72
C GLY A 152 4.38 -7.59 -10.65
N VAL A 153 4.56 -6.29 -10.63
CA VAL A 153 3.85 -5.36 -11.52
C VAL A 153 4.26 -5.60 -12.98
N PRO A 154 3.32 -5.80 -13.89
CA PRO A 154 3.65 -5.89 -15.31
C PRO A 154 4.42 -4.64 -15.77
N LYS A 155 5.51 -4.84 -16.52
CA LYS A 155 6.39 -3.73 -16.94
C LYS A 155 5.66 -2.67 -17.77
N GLU A 156 4.68 -3.08 -18.53
CA GLU A 156 3.79 -2.21 -19.30
C GLU A 156 2.92 -1.29 -18.43
N TRP A 157 2.76 -1.59 -17.15
CA TRP A 157 1.97 -0.76 -16.20
C TRP A 157 2.81 0.29 -15.48
N ILE A 158 4.14 0.23 -15.60
CA ILE A 158 5.07 1.13 -14.91
C ILE A 158 4.87 2.59 -15.35
N HIS A 159 4.41 2.81 -16.57
CA HIS A 159 4.20 4.14 -17.16
C HIS A 159 2.72 4.57 -17.19
N ILE A 160 1.84 3.88 -16.46
CA ILE A 160 0.45 4.30 -16.39
C ILE A 160 0.36 5.56 -15.52
N THR A 161 0.15 6.70 -16.17
CA THR A 161 -0.25 7.97 -15.56
C THR A 161 -1.76 8.13 -15.67
N ASP A 162 -2.33 9.05 -14.89
CA ASP A 162 -3.77 9.35 -14.99
C ASP A 162 -4.15 9.78 -16.41
N ASP A 163 -3.20 10.41 -17.16
CA ASP A 163 -3.41 10.91 -18.52
C ASP A 163 -3.46 9.81 -19.59
N ASN A 164 -2.85 8.65 -19.35
CA ASN A 164 -2.82 7.54 -20.32
C ASN A 164 -3.64 6.32 -19.92
N TYR A 165 -4.25 6.34 -18.72
CA TYR A 165 -5.04 5.23 -18.19
C TYR A 165 -6.20 4.83 -19.11
N GLU A 166 -6.94 5.81 -19.64
CA GLU A 166 -8.09 5.57 -20.52
C GLU A 166 -7.68 4.94 -21.85
N THR A 167 -6.55 5.35 -22.40
CA THR A 167 -6.02 4.80 -23.67
C THR A 167 -5.62 3.34 -23.50
N MET A 168 -5.00 2.99 -22.36
CA MET A 168 -4.60 1.61 -22.07
C MET A 168 -5.78 0.72 -21.67
N ALA A 169 -6.80 1.27 -21.01
CA ALA A 169 -8.04 0.55 -20.68
C ALA A 169 -8.86 0.24 -21.94
N GLY A 170 -8.81 1.12 -22.95
CA GLY A 170 -9.49 0.93 -24.25
C GLY A 170 -8.84 -0.17 -25.10
N SER A 171 -7.51 -0.31 -25.09
CA SER A 171 -6.81 -1.33 -25.87
C SER A 171 -7.06 -2.75 -25.42
N ARG A 172 -7.37 -2.97 -24.12
CA ARG A 172 -7.66 -4.30 -23.57
C ARG A 172 -9.07 -4.80 -23.85
N ARG A 173 -10.03 -3.92 -24.09
CA ARG A 173 -11.42 -4.34 -24.38
C ARG A 173 -11.56 -5.11 -25.69
N SER A 174 -10.60 -5.00 -26.61
CA SER A 174 -10.63 -5.70 -27.89
C SER A 174 -9.96 -7.07 -27.88
N GLU A 175 -9.02 -7.34 -26.94
CA GLU A 175 -8.24 -8.58 -26.95
C GLU A 175 -8.63 -9.60 -25.88
N ASP A 176 -9.24 -9.19 -24.75
CA ASP A 176 -9.56 -10.06 -23.61
C ASP A 176 -11.03 -10.54 -23.55
N VAL A 177 -11.88 -10.14 -24.49
CA VAL A 177 -13.26 -10.61 -24.57
C VAL A 177 -13.39 -11.98 -25.22
N GLU A 178 -12.34 -12.50 -25.83
CA GLU A 178 -12.31 -13.83 -26.42
C GLU A 178 -11.53 -14.82 -25.57
N LYS A 179 -12.01 -15.16 -24.36
CA LYS A 179 -11.57 -16.34 -23.61
C LYS A 179 -12.61 -16.93 -22.68
N PRO A 180 -12.54 -18.21 -22.50
CA PRO A 180 -13.64 -19.14 -22.59
C PRO A 180 -14.18 -19.44 -21.19
N ALA A 181 -15.09 -18.65 -20.70
CA ALA A 181 -15.95 -19.07 -19.58
C ALA A 181 -16.96 -20.15 -20.05
N ALA A 182 -17.19 -20.27 -21.37
CA ALA A 182 -18.11 -21.25 -21.92
C ALA A 182 -17.55 -22.68 -21.99
N ALA A 183 -16.25 -22.87 -22.09
CA ALA A 183 -15.65 -24.21 -22.17
C ALA A 183 -15.61 -24.93 -20.82
N ALA A 184 -15.43 -24.20 -19.72
CA ALA A 184 -15.35 -24.80 -18.38
C ALA A 184 -16.70 -25.24 -17.83
N LEU A 185 -17.80 -24.64 -18.25
CA LEU A 185 -19.15 -25.01 -17.81
C LEU A 185 -19.67 -26.27 -18.51
N HIS A 186 -19.24 -26.55 -19.75
CA HIS A 186 -19.65 -27.75 -20.48
C HIS A 186 -18.91 -29.03 -20.07
N GLU A 187 -17.75 -28.94 -19.44
CA GLU A 187 -17.02 -30.11 -18.93
C GLU A 187 -17.57 -30.61 -17.58
N GLN A 188 -18.14 -29.70 -16.76
CA GLN A 188 -18.77 -30.12 -15.50
C GLN A 188 -20.14 -30.77 -15.68
N GLU A 189 -20.87 -30.50 -16.74
CA GLU A 189 -22.18 -31.14 -17.03
C GLU A 189 -22.05 -32.53 -17.65
N ARG A 190 -20.87 -32.96 -18.10
CA ARG A 190 -20.65 -34.29 -18.69
C ARG A 190 -20.11 -35.33 -17.72
N SER A 191 -19.88 -34.95 -16.45
CA SER A 191 -19.34 -35.87 -15.42
C SER A 191 -20.32 -36.19 -14.30
N VAL A 192 -21.63 -36.06 -14.54
CA VAL A 192 -22.70 -36.54 -13.63
C VAL A 192 -23.48 -37.68 -14.31
#